data_8d4b83efc1855ce43d18fd66b784d905
#
_entry.id   8d4b83efc1855ce43d18fd66b784d905
#
_cell.length_a   1.000
_cell.length_b   1.000
_cell.length_c   1.000
_cell.angle_alpha   90.00
_cell.angle_beta   90.00
_cell.angle_gamma   90.00
#
_symmetry.space_group_name_H-M   'P 1'
#
loop_
_entity.id
_entity.type
_entity.pdbx_description
1 polymer ?
#
loop_
_entity_poly.entity_id
_entity_poly.type
_entity_poly.pdbx_seq_one_letter_code
_entity_poly.pdbx_strand_id
1 'polypeptide(L)'
;MKVWDLHCDTLSELRKAEHAGRPKSFAQNDLHIDLEKLQKGDYLLQCFAAFVNLDDPAPGADPLVTALEEIDWFKRIMAAYPDAIAPVYTAADIRRNAAAGKISGMLTIEEGACCKGSVGVLRRMYELGARMMTLTWNHENELASPQRNPGGVLVPQTEKGLTGTGFEFLAEMERLHMIVDVSHLSDKGFWDIVEHGTRPFAASHSNCRALAPHTRNLTDEMIRALAERGGIAGLNYYAPFLDADPTHPERCRSTAALIAKHAAHYKQVGGAQMIALGSDFDGIDGPHQLENAAFLPLLADALRKEGFTEDEVEGVYFRNAMRFFEENL
;
A
#
# COMPACT_ATOMS: atom_id res chain seq x y z
N MET A 1 -7.81 0.00 -19.72
CA MET A 1 -8.58 0.25 -18.47
C MET A 1 -7.64 0.96 -17.53
N LYS A 2 -8.06 2.08 -16.95
CA LYS A 2 -7.19 2.84 -16.04
C LYS A 2 -6.87 2.02 -14.79
N VAL A 3 -5.68 2.24 -14.22
CA VAL A 3 -5.19 1.52 -13.04
C VAL A 3 -4.85 2.52 -11.94
N TRP A 4 -5.26 2.20 -10.71
CA TRP A 4 -4.84 2.86 -9.49
C TRP A 4 -4.32 1.81 -8.51
N ASP A 5 -3.03 1.87 -8.18
CA ASP A 5 -2.39 0.93 -7.27
C ASP A 5 -1.97 1.64 -5.98
N LEU A 6 -2.36 1.06 -4.85
CA LEU A 6 -2.22 1.69 -3.53
C LEU A 6 -0.83 1.51 -2.90
N HIS A 7 0.04 0.63 -3.45
CA HIS A 7 1.33 0.37 -2.81
C HIS A 7 2.37 -0.21 -3.76
N CYS A 8 3.59 0.35 -3.71
CA CYS A 8 4.81 -0.25 -4.24
C CYS A 8 6.05 0.28 -3.52
N ASP A 9 7.16 -0.50 -3.52
CA ASP A 9 8.44 -0.19 -2.85
C ASP A 9 9.55 0.24 -3.81
N THR A 10 9.18 0.70 -4.99
CA THR A 10 10.12 1.10 -6.05
C THR A 10 11.14 2.13 -5.58
N LEU A 11 10.77 3.07 -4.69
CA LEU A 11 11.69 4.09 -4.18
C LEU A 11 12.83 3.46 -3.38
N SER A 12 12.52 2.46 -2.55
CA SER A 12 13.48 1.70 -1.77
C SER A 12 14.48 0.96 -2.67
N GLU A 13 14.00 0.29 -3.72
CA GLU A 13 14.86 -0.43 -4.65
C GLU A 13 15.75 0.51 -5.49
N LEU A 14 15.25 1.67 -5.88
CA LEU A 14 16.06 2.70 -6.56
C LEU A 14 17.15 3.25 -5.64
N ARG A 15 16.81 3.56 -4.37
CA ARG A 15 17.78 4.01 -3.35
C ARG A 15 18.85 2.95 -3.10
N LYS A 16 18.45 1.69 -2.88
CA LYS A 16 19.40 0.58 -2.65
C LYS A 16 20.35 0.39 -3.84
N ALA A 17 19.85 0.48 -5.06
CA ALA A 17 20.66 0.37 -6.27
C ALA A 17 21.67 1.53 -6.39
N GLU A 18 21.27 2.75 -6.05
CA GLU A 18 22.16 3.92 -6.04
C GLU A 18 23.27 3.78 -5.00
N HIS A 19 22.93 3.38 -3.76
CA HIS A 19 23.91 3.13 -2.69
C HIS A 19 24.88 1.98 -3.01
N ALA A 20 24.42 1.00 -3.79
CA ALA A 20 25.28 -0.08 -4.30
C ALA A 20 26.16 0.33 -5.50
N GLY A 21 26.15 1.59 -5.92
CA GLY A 21 26.88 2.09 -7.09
C GLY A 21 26.37 1.58 -8.44
N ARG A 22 25.12 1.11 -8.49
CA ARG A 22 24.43 0.59 -9.69
C ARG A 22 23.08 1.27 -9.88
N PRO A 23 23.04 2.61 -10.06
CA PRO A 23 21.81 3.35 -10.12
C PRO A 23 20.91 2.85 -11.27
N LYS A 24 19.62 2.71 -11.00
CA LYS A 24 18.61 2.32 -11.98
C LYS A 24 17.86 3.56 -12.50
N SER A 25 17.49 3.54 -13.79
CA SER A 25 16.64 4.58 -14.36
C SER A 25 15.17 4.28 -14.05
N PHE A 26 14.39 5.30 -13.69
CA PHE A 26 12.95 5.16 -13.60
C PHE A 26 12.25 5.13 -14.96
N ALA A 27 12.90 5.58 -16.06
CA ALA A 27 12.32 5.48 -17.39
C ALA A 27 12.09 4.03 -17.81
N GLN A 28 13.10 3.18 -17.58
CA GLN A 28 13.09 1.75 -17.87
C GLN A 28 14.12 1.05 -16.98
N ASN A 29 13.74 -0.05 -16.34
CA ASN A 29 14.57 -0.85 -15.46
C ASN A 29 14.10 -2.31 -15.40
N ASP A 30 14.75 -3.13 -14.57
CA ASP A 30 14.44 -4.53 -14.32
C ASP A 30 13.56 -4.78 -13.07
N LEU A 31 13.02 -3.71 -12.45
CA LEU A 31 12.07 -3.78 -11.35
C LEU A 31 10.64 -4.04 -11.86
N HIS A 32 9.69 -4.22 -10.94
CA HIS A 32 8.27 -4.37 -11.30
C HIS A 32 7.66 -3.07 -11.83
N ILE A 33 8.14 -1.92 -11.34
CA ILE A 33 7.65 -0.60 -11.69
C ILE A 33 8.74 0.22 -12.38
N ASP A 34 8.40 0.79 -13.53
CA ASP A 34 9.09 1.89 -14.19
C ASP A 34 8.09 2.67 -15.04
N LEU A 35 8.50 3.79 -15.61
CA LEU A 35 7.60 4.67 -16.37
C LEU A 35 7.01 3.96 -17.60
N GLU A 36 7.81 3.17 -18.33
CA GLU A 36 7.33 2.43 -19.51
C GLU A 36 6.27 1.39 -19.12
N LYS A 37 6.48 0.65 -18.02
CA LYS A 37 5.53 -0.35 -17.51
C LYS A 37 4.24 0.29 -17.01
N LEU A 38 4.33 1.42 -16.29
CA LEU A 38 3.15 2.18 -15.87
C LEU A 38 2.34 2.69 -17.06
N GLN A 39 3.00 3.18 -18.10
CA GLN A 39 2.34 3.61 -19.35
C GLN A 39 1.66 2.43 -20.06
N LYS A 40 2.35 1.29 -20.20
CA LYS A 40 1.81 0.07 -20.80
C LYS A 40 0.62 -0.50 -20.00
N GLY A 41 0.67 -0.41 -18.68
CA GLY A 41 -0.41 -0.81 -17.77
C GLY A 41 -1.59 0.17 -17.72
N ASP A 42 -1.53 1.31 -18.42
CA ASP A 42 -2.54 2.38 -18.44
C ASP A 42 -2.82 2.97 -17.04
N TYR A 43 -1.75 3.17 -16.26
CA TYR A 43 -1.88 3.70 -14.89
C TYR A 43 -2.42 5.14 -14.88
N LEU A 44 -3.43 5.34 -14.03
CA LEU A 44 -3.93 6.64 -13.64
C LEU A 44 -3.16 7.18 -12.44
N LEU A 45 -2.89 6.30 -11.46
CA LEU A 45 -2.13 6.64 -10.26
C LEU A 45 -1.37 5.44 -9.71
N GLN A 46 -0.15 5.70 -9.24
CA GLN A 46 0.66 4.81 -8.40
C GLN A 46 0.96 5.47 -7.06
N CYS A 47 0.69 4.78 -5.95
CA CYS A 47 1.20 5.15 -4.64
C CYS A 47 2.61 4.59 -4.47
N PHE A 48 3.57 5.46 -4.17
CA PHE A 48 4.97 5.12 -3.96
C PHE A 48 5.28 5.23 -2.46
N ALA A 49 5.62 4.11 -1.83
CA ALA A 49 6.02 4.09 -0.43
C ALA A 49 7.46 4.56 -0.26
N ALA A 50 7.67 5.45 0.71
CA ALA A 50 8.97 5.63 1.35
C ALA A 50 9.03 4.58 2.47
N PHE A 51 9.70 3.46 2.18
CA PHE A 51 9.76 2.29 3.05
C PHE A 51 10.99 2.30 3.94
N VAL A 52 10.79 1.99 5.22
CA VAL A 52 11.88 1.93 6.19
C VAL A 52 11.91 0.57 6.88
N ASN A 53 13.00 -0.15 6.71
CA ASN A 53 13.27 -1.38 7.46
C ASN A 53 14.12 -1.06 8.69
N LEU A 54 13.58 -1.29 9.90
CA LEU A 54 14.31 -1.06 11.16
C LEU A 54 15.43 -2.07 11.41
N ASP A 55 15.43 -3.20 10.71
CA ASP A 55 16.51 -4.20 10.73
C ASP A 55 17.55 -3.96 9.61
N ASP A 56 17.55 -2.81 8.94
CA ASP A 56 18.53 -2.51 7.90
C ASP A 56 19.96 -2.60 8.50
N PRO A 57 20.79 -3.57 8.03
CA PRO A 57 22.11 -3.78 8.57
C PRO A 57 23.14 -2.72 8.14
N ALA A 58 22.74 -1.77 7.32
CA ALA A 58 23.66 -0.71 6.85
C ALA A 58 24.19 0.10 8.03
N PRO A 59 25.53 0.28 8.17
CA PRO A 59 26.09 1.06 9.24
C PRO A 59 25.55 2.49 9.25
N GLY A 60 24.94 2.90 10.37
CA GLY A 60 24.37 4.23 10.55
C GLY A 60 23.01 4.43 9.88
N ALA A 61 22.30 3.36 9.50
CA ALA A 61 20.94 3.43 9.01
C ALA A 61 20.06 4.17 10.05
N ASP A 62 19.50 5.29 9.65
CA ASP A 62 18.57 6.08 10.46
C ASP A 62 17.22 6.12 9.76
N PRO A 63 16.13 5.69 10.42
CA PRO A 63 14.79 5.63 9.82
C PRO A 63 14.34 6.94 9.16
N LEU A 64 14.63 8.08 9.80
CA LEU A 64 14.28 9.39 9.25
C LEU A 64 15.11 9.72 8.00
N VAL A 65 16.42 9.43 8.02
CA VAL A 65 17.30 9.69 6.88
C VAL A 65 16.88 8.81 5.69
N THR A 66 16.62 7.52 5.93
CA THR A 66 16.14 6.59 4.89
C THR A 66 14.86 7.11 4.23
N ALA A 67 13.86 7.49 5.03
CA ALA A 67 12.62 8.05 4.50
C ALA A 67 12.85 9.32 3.68
N LEU A 68 13.74 10.22 4.13
CA LEU A 68 14.05 11.46 3.41
C LEU A 68 14.77 11.20 2.08
N GLU A 69 15.66 10.21 2.00
CA GLU A 69 16.32 9.81 0.76
C GLU A 69 15.33 9.25 -0.25
N GLU A 70 14.35 8.45 0.20
CA GLU A 70 13.30 7.91 -0.66
C GLU A 70 12.29 8.98 -1.11
N ILE A 71 11.98 9.94 -0.24
CA ILE A 71 11.21 11.13 -0.62
C ILE A 71 11.96 11.97 -1.66
N ASP A 72 13.29 12.07 -1.55
CA ASP A 72 14.11 12.74 -2.57
C ASP A 72 14.04 12.00 -3.90
N TRP A 73 14.10 10.65 -3.91
CA TRP A 73 13.89 9.85 -5.10
C TRP A 73 12.52 10.11 -5.75
N PHE A 74 11.45 10.14 -4.96
CA PHE A 74 10.12 10.49 -5.46
C PHE A 74 10.14 11.85 -6.17
N LYS A 75 10.71 12.87 -5.53
CA LYS A 75 10.78 14.22 -6.08
C LYS A 75 11.65 14.29 -7.34
N ARG A 76 12.76 13.58 -7.37
CA ARG A 76 13.62 13.46 -8.58
C ARG A 76 12.86 12.83 -9.75
N ILE A 77 12.07 11.78 -9.52
CA ILE A 77 11.22 11.15 -10.55
C ILE A 77 10.23 12.17 -11.11
N MET A 78 9.49 12.88 -10.24
CA MET A 78 8.49 13.87 -10.68
C MET A 78 9.14 15.02 -11.47
N ALA A 79 10.35 15.43 -11.10
CA ALA A 79 11.08 16.48 -11.79
C ALA A 79 11.71 16.03 -13.12
N ALA A 80 12.13 14.76 -13.20
CA ALA A 80 12.78 14.22 -14.41
C ALA A 80 11.78 13.91 -15.54
N TYR A 81 10.52 13.58 -15.20
CA TYR A 81 9.51 13.18 -16.19
C TYR A 81 8.22 14.00 -16.12
N PRO A 82 8.31 15.35 -16.12
CA PRO A 82 7.16 16.23 -15.82
C PRO A 82 6.04 16.14 -16.85
N ASP A 83 6.30 15.67 -18.06
CA ASP A 83 5.30 15.49 -19.11
C ASP A 83 4.56 14.16 -19.02
N ALA A 84 5.08 13.18 -18.26
CA ALA A 84 4.52 11.83 -18.16
C ALA A 84 3.91 11.51 -16.80
N ILE A 85 4.51 12.00 -15.69
CA ILE A 85 4.05 11.75 -14.33
C ILE A 85 4.08 13.05 -13.52
N ALA A 86 3.11 13.22 -12.61
CA ALA A 86 3.05 14.41 -11.76
C ALA A 86 2.59 14.06 -10.33
N PRO A 87 3.07 14.79 -9.30
CA PRO A 87 2.73 14.48 -7.92
C PRO A 87 1.26 14.81 -7.61
N VAL A 88 0.71 14.13 -6.60
CA VAL A 88 -0.61 14.36 -6.02
C VAL A 88 -0.46 14.81 -4.57
N TYR A 89 -1.04 15.95 -4.25
CA TYR A 89 -1.15 16.49 -2.90
C TYR A 89 -2.60 16.71 -2.46
N THR A 90 -3.52 16.82 -3.42
CA THR A 90 -4.95 17.06 -3.23
C THR A 90 -5.78 16.31 -4.26
N ALA A 91 -7.06 16.13 -3.98
CA ALA A 91 -8.02 15.57 -4.94
C ALA A 91 -8.03 16.33 -6.30
N ALA A 92 -7.83 17.66 -6.27
CA ALA A 92 -7.77 18.46 -7.51
C ALA A 92 -6.58 18.11 -8.39
N ASP A 93 -5.46 17.68 -7.81
CA ASP A 93 -4.26 17.27 -8.55
C ASP A 93 -4.52 16.01 -9.38
N ILE A 94 -5.28 15.06 -8.83
CA ILE A 94 -5.64 13.81 -9.52
C ILE A 94 -6.40 14.14 -10.82
N ARG A 95 -7.43 14.99 -10.71
CA ARG A 95 -8.24 15.41 -11.87
C ARG A 95 -7.42 16.19 -12.89
N ARG A 96 -6.57 17.10 -12.42
CA ARG A 96 -5.69 17.89 -13.28
C ARG A 96 -4.71 17.03 -14.06
N ASN A 97 -4.05 16.07 -13.37
CA ASN A 97 -3.09 15.17 -13.98
C ASN A 97 -3.77 14.27 -15.02
N ALA A 98 -4.94 13.69 -14.68
CA ALA A 98 -5.73 12.88 -15.60
C ALA A 98 -6.15 13.67 -16.85
N ALA A 99 -6.62 14.91 -16.70
CA ALA A 99 -6.99 15.78 -17.81
C ALA A 99 -5.79 16.13 -18.71
N ALA A 100 -4.59 16.19 -18.13
CA ALA A 100 -3.33 16.41 -18.85
C ALA A 100 -2.74 15.14 -19.49
N GLY A 101 -3.39 13.97 -19.31
CA GLY A 101 -2.88 12.67 -19.78
C GLY A 101 -1.65 12.16 -19.02
N LYS A 102 -1.40 12.68 -17.82
CA LYS A 102 -0.26 12.29 -16.99
C LYS A 102 -0.65 11.21 -15.97
N ILE A 103 0.29 10.35 -15.68
CA ILE A 103 0.20 9.46 -14.52
C ILE A 103 0.32 10.30 -13.25
N SER A 104 -0.46 10.00 -12.24
CA SER A 104 -0.33 10.60 -10.90
C SER A 104 0.62 9.76 -10.04
N GLY A 105 1.56 10.41 -9.35
CA GLY A 105 2.38 9.81 -8.30
C GLY A 105 1.94 10.32 -6.94
N MET A 106 1.56 9.43 -6.01
CA MET A 106 1.25 9.77 -4.64
C MET A 106 2.34 9.24 -3.72
N LEU A 107 2.93 10.11 -2.92
CA LEU A 107 3.90 9.71 -1.90
C LEU A 107 3.17 9.15 -0.69
N THR A 108 3.57 7.98 -0.25
CA THR A 108 3.12 7.35 1.00
C THR A 108 4.33 7.03 1.89
N ILE A 109 4.10 6.67 3.14
CA ILE A 109 5.16 6.24 4.06
C ILE A 109 4.79 4.84 4.57
N GLU A 110 5.74 3.93 4.52
CA GLU A 110 5.64 2.64 5.18
C GLU A 110 6.68 2.54 6.29
N GLU A 111 6.23 2.39 7.52
CA GLU A 111 6.94 2.42 8.80
C GLU A 111 7.02 3.84 9.43
N GLY A 112 6.05 4.09 10.32
CA GLY A 112 5.94 5.38 11.03
C GLY A 112 7.08 5.70 12.00
N ALA A 113 7.97 4.74 12.32
CA ALA A 113 9.18 4.98 13.13
C ALA A 113 10.11 6.02 12.50
N CYS A 114 10.00 6.30 11.19
CA CYS A 114 10.73 7.41 10.57
C CYS A 114 10.42 8.75 11.21
N CYS A 115 9.26 8.89 11.85
CA CYS A 115 8.86 10.09 12.59
C CYS A 115 9.44 10.15 14.01
N LYS A 116 10.08 9.08 14.52
CA LYS A 116 10.70 9.02 15.87
C LYS A 116 9.74 9.46 16.98
N GLY A 117 8.48 9.07 16.91
CA GLY A 117 7.44 9.44 17.86
C GLY A 117 7.09 10.94 17.90
N SER A 118 7.52 11.73 16.92
CA SER A 118 7.32 13.17 16.90
C SER A 118 6.22 13.60 15.93
N VAL A 119 5.11 14.12 16.46
CA VAL A 119 4.04 14.75 15.68
C VAL A 119 4.57 15.94 14.85
N GLY A 120 5.62 16.62 15.34
CA GLY A 120 6.29 17.69 14.58
C GLY A 120 6.94 17.16 13.30
N VAL A 121 7.55 15.98 13.35
CA VAL A 121 8.14 15.32 12.16
C VAL A 121 7.04 14.83 11.23
N LEU A 122 5.96 14.24 11.76
CA LEU A 122 4.79 13.86 10.95
C LEU A 122 4.26 15.03 10.09
N ARG A 123 4.14 16.23 10.69
CA ARG A 123 3.74 17.44 9.94
C ARG A 123 4.71 17.77 8.82
N ARG A 124 6.02 17.57 9.02
CA ARG A 124 7.02 17.80 7.96
C ARG A 124 6.90 16.74 6.86
N MET A 125 6.65 15.47 7.19
CA MET A 125 6.39 14.45 6.18
C MET A 125 5.17 14.80 5.31
N TYR A 126 4.08 15.30 5.94
CA TYR A 126 2.92 15.79 5.20
C TYR A 126 3.26 16.97 4.28
N GLU A 127 4.05 17.94 4.74
CA GLU A 127 4.51 19.08 3.93
C GLU A 127 5.45 18.65 2.81
N LEU A 128 6.24 17.59 3.00
CA LEU A 128 7.07 17.00 1.95
C LEU A 128 6.24 16.26 0.90
N GLY A 129 4.97 15.99 1.19
CA GLY A 129 4.02 15.46 0.21
C GLY A 129 3.38 14.12 0.55
N ALA A 130 3.73 13.49 1.67
CA ALA A 130 3.11 12.24 2.08
C ALA A 130 1.60 12.43 2.33
N ARG A 131 0.78 11.49 1.85
CA ARG A 131 -0.69 11.53 1.96
C ARG A 131 -1.30 10.29 2.61
N MET A 132 -0.54 9.25 2.81
CA MET A 132 -0.91 8.03 3.52
C MET A 132 0.29 7.53 4.32
N MET A 133 0.07 6.94 5.48
CA MET A 133 1.13 6.37 6.30
C MET A 133 0.69 5.07 6.96
N THR A 134 1.51 4.03 6.82
CA THR A 134 1.45 2.79 7.59
C THR A 134 2.17 3.03 8.93
N LEU A 135 1.47 2.83 10.05
CA LEU A 135 2.00 3.16 11.38
C LEU A 135 3.17 2.26 11.79
N THR A 136 3.15 1.02 11.34
CA THR A 136 4.22 0.02 11.56
C THR A 136 4.47 -0.76 10.29
N TRP A 137 5.69 -1.23 10.09
CA TRP A 137 5.96 -2.37 9.23
C TRP A 137 5.97 -3.65 10.10
N ASN A 138 7.09 -4.36 10.23
CA ASN A 138 7.18 -5.64 10.96
C ASN A 138 7.80 -5.52 12.36
N HIS A 139 8.01 -4.31 12.87
CA HIS A 139 8.64 -4.03 14.17
C HIS A 139 7.74 -3.17 15.07
N GLU A 140 7.76 -3.45 16.38
CA GLU A 140 7.22 -2.51 17.37
C GLU A 140 8.01 -1.21 17.30
N ASN A 141 7.31 -0.09 17.29
CA ASN A 141 7.89 1.24 17.28
C ASN A 141 7.19 2.15 18.30
N GLU A 142 7.51 3.44 18.28
CA GLU A 142 6.94 4.42 19.20
C GLU A 142 5.42 4.60 19.05
N LEU A 143 4.84 4.16 17.90
CA LEU A 143 3.44 4.41 17.56
C LEU A 143 2.54 3.20 17.86
N ALA A 144 3.01 1.99 17.52
CA ALA A 144 2.14 0.81 17.56
C ALA A 144 2.93 -0.51 17.53
N SER A 145 2.19 -1.59 17.70
CA SER A 145 2.65 -2.97 17.50
C SER A 145 2.17 -3.51 16.16
N PRO A 146 3.04 -4.18 15.38
CA PRO A 146 2.69 -4.81 14.10
C PRO A 146 2.11 -6.21 14.30
N GLN A 147 1.62 -6.80 13.21
CA GLN A 147 1.51 -8.25 13.10
C GLN A 147 2.91 -8.87 13.03
N ARG A 148 3.22 -9.75 13.99
CA ARG A 148 4.52 -10.44 14.05
C ARG A 148 4.32 -11.92 13.79
N ASN A 149 5.30 -12.50 13.10
CA ASN A 149 5.41 -13.94 12.91
C ASN A 149 6.73 -14.45 13.50
N PRO A 150 6.95 -14.36 14.83
CA PRO A 150 8.20 -14.80 15.43
C PRO A 150 8.40 -16.29 15.18
N GLY A 151 9.54 -16.64 14.54
CA GLY A 151 9.87 -18.03 14.20
C GLY A 151 8.94 -18.69 13.18
N GLY A 152 8.24 -17.90 12.34
CA GLY A 152 7.32 -18.41 11.31
C GLY A 152 5.95 -18.85 11.84
N VAL A 153 5.66 -18.64 13.10
CA VAL A 153 4.35 -18.98 13.69
C VAL A 153 3.35 -17.85 13.43
N LEU A 154 2.26 -18.19 12.76
CA LEU A 154 1.20 -17.24 12.39
C LEU A 154 0.22 -17.04 13.58
N VAL A 155 0.62 -16.26 14.56
CA VAL A 155 -0.24 -15.89 15.71
C VAL A 155 -0.60 -14.42 15.64
N PRO A 156 -1.89 -14.07 15.49
CA PRO A 156 -2.31 -12.67 15.47
C PRO A 156 -1.94 -11.93 16.76
N GLN A 157 -1.46 -10.70 16.65
CA GLN A 157 -1.22 -9.82 17.79
C GLN A 157 -2.53 -9.14 18.20
N THR A 158 -3.16 -9.65 19.27
CA THR A 158 -4.47 -9.19 19.74
C THR A 158 -4.42 -8.36 21.02
N GLU A 159 -3.24 -8.25 21.67
CA GLU A 159 -3.10 -7.59 22.98
C GLU A 159 -2.48 -6.20 22.88
N LYS A 160 -1.54 -6.01 21.97
CA LYS A 160 -0.81 -4.75 21.79
C LYS A 160 -1.26 -4.07 20.50
N GLY A 161 -1.71 -2.84 20.59
CA GLY A 161 -2.14 -1.98 19.49
C GLY A 161 -1.37 -0.68 19.43
N LEU A 162 -2.10 0.44 19.39
CA LEU A 162 -1.54 1.78 19.43
C LEU A 162 -0.97 2.11 20.81
N THR A 163 0.15 2.82 20.82
CA THR A 163 0.68 3.46 22.05
C THR A 163 -0.02 4.80 22.29
N GLY A 164 0.27 5.45 23.42
CA GLY A 164 -0.18 6.82 23.66
C GLY A 164 0.23 7.78 22.52
N THR A 165 1.47 7.67 22.06
CA THR A 165 1.98 8.44 20.90
C THR A 165 1.25 8.04 19.60
N GLY A 166 0.90 6.77 19.43
CA GLY A 166 0.11 6.29 18.29
C GLY A 166 -1.26 6.95 18.21
N PHE A 167 -1.95 7.14 19.33
CA PHE A 167 -3.22 7.87 19.37
C PHE A 167 -3.05 9.37 19.04
N GLU A 168 -1.94 10.00 19.47
CA GLU A 168 -1.63 11.38 19.08
C GLU A 168 -1.39 11.48 17.56
N PHE A 169 -0.71 10.48 16.97
CA PHE A 169 -0.50 10.40 15.53
C PHE A 169 -1.81 10.21 14.77
N LEU A 170 -2.69 9.30 15.22
CA LEU A 170 -4.00 9.11 14.62
C LEU A 170 -4.78 10.42 14.56
N ALA A 171 -4.89 11.12 15.68
CA ALA A 171 -5.60 12.41 15.75
C ALA A 171 -4.99 13.46 14.82
N GLU A 172 -3.67 13.54 14.74
CA GLU A 172 -2.99 14.52 13.88
C GLU A 172 -3.07 14.15 12.40
N MET A 173 -2.98 12.87 12.03
CA MET A 173 -3.17 12.39 10.66
C MET A 173 -4.58 12.74 10.16
N GLU A 174 -5.60 12.49 10.98
CA GLU A 174 -6.99 12.86 10.65
C GLU A 174 -7.16 14.38 10.48
N ARG A 175 -6.54 15.18 11.36
CA ARG A 175 -6.55 16.65 11.26
C ARG A 175 -5.89 17.17 9.97
N LEU A 176 -4.83 16.49 9.52
CA LEU A 176 -4.09 16.82 8.30
C LEU A 176 -4.75 16.26 7.02
N HIS A 177 -5.79 15.44 7.13
CA HIS A 177 -6.32 14.65 6.02
C HIS A 177 -5.25 13.71 5.42
N MET A 178 -4.40 13.16 6.27
CA MET A 178 -3.45 12.11 5.91
C MET A 178 -4.09 10.76 6.20
N ILE A 179 -4.17 9.89 5.20
CA ILE A 179 -4.83 8.59 5.31
C ILE A 179 -4.03 7.69 6.25
N VAL A 180 -4.72 7.09 7.22
CA VAL A 180 -4.15 6.01 8.06
C VAL A 180 -4.22 4.71 7.28
N ASP A 181 -3.09 4.01 7.16
CA ASP A 181 -2.99 2.69 6.56
C ASP A 181 -2.78 1.64 7.65
N VAL A 182 -3.68 0.64 7.71
CA VAL A 182 -3.63 -0.43 8.69
C VAL A 182 -2.90 -1.68 8.21
N SER A 183 -2.35 -1.68 6.99
CA SER A 183 -1.46 -2.74 6.53
C SER A 183 -0.30 -2.88 7.52
N HIS A 184 0.11 -4.11 7.84
CA HIS A 184 1.08 -4.47 8.87
C HIS A 184 0.65 -4.27 10.33
N LEU A 185 -0.36 -3.45 10.61
CA LEU A 185 -0.79 -3.16 11.98
C LEU A 185 -1.35 -4.41 12.66
N SER A 186 -1.12 -4.56 13.95
CA SER A 186 -1.68 -5.65 14.76
C SER A 186 -3.21 -5.68 14.72
N ASP A 187 -3.82 -6.83 15.03
CA ASP A 187 -5.28 -6.92 15.13
C ASP A 187 -5.81 -5.93 16.19
N LYS A 188 -5.12 -5.82 17.35
CA LYS A 188 -5.49 -4.82 18.36
C LYS A 188 -5.40 -3.40 17.83
N GLY A 189 -4.31 -3.07 17.10
CA GLY A 189 -4.12 -1.75 16.51
C GLY A 189 -5.17 -1.43 15.43
N PHE A 190 -5.58 -2.41 14.64
CA PHE A 190 -6.71 -2.24 13.72
C PHE A 190 -7.98 -1.83 14.47
N TRP A 191 -8.30 -2.52 15.57
CA TRP A 191 -9.49 -2.19 16.37
C TRP A 191 -9.35 -0.87 17.11
N ASP A 192 -8.15 -0.47 17.52
CA ASP A 192 -7.90 0.87 18.07
C ASP A 192 -8.24 1.97 17.04
N ILE A 193 -7.87 1.77 15.75
CA ILE A 193 -8.25 2.70 14.68
C ILE A 193 -9.77 2.72 14.48
N VAL A 194 -10.42 1.57 14.50
CA VAL A 194 -11.89 1.48 14.39
C VAL A 194 -12.58 2.18 15.56
N GLU A 195 -12.09 2.02 16.79
CA GLU A 195 -12.72 2.55 17.99
C GLU A 195 -12.50 4.06 18.17
N HIS A 196 -11.28 4.55 17.87
CA HIS A 196 -10.87 5.92 18.19
C HIS A 196 -10.77 6.83 16.97
N GLY A 197 -10.61 6.29 15.75
CA GLY A 197 -10.60 7.06 14.52
C GLY A 197 -12.01 7.51 14.12
N THR A 198 -12.08 8.61 13.41
CA THR A 198 -13.33 9.22 12.96
C THR A 198 -13.47 9.24 11.44
N ARG A 199 -12.36 9.13 10.73
CA ARG A 199 -12.31 9.18 9.25
C ARG A 199 -12.21 7.79 8.63
N PRO A 200 -12.54 7.64 7.33
CA PRO A 200 -12.20 6.47 6.56
C PRO A 200 -10.68 6.23 6.55
N PHE A 201 -10.28 4.96 6.54
CA PHE A 201 -8.88 4.54 6.54
C PHE A 201 -8.64 3.47 5.46
N ALA A 202 -7.40 3.11 5.21
CA ALA A 202 -7.01 2.17 4.17
C ALA A 202 -6.32 0.93 4.76
N ALA A 203 -6.46 -0.20 4.08
CA ALA A 203 -5.55 -1.34 4.14
C ALA A 203 -4.88 -1.43 2.76
N SER A 204 -3.77 -0.71 2.55
CA SER A 204 -3.22 -0.47 1.21
C SER A 204 -2.83 -1.74 0.46
N HIS A 205 -2.39 -2.80 1.19
CA HIS A 205 -1.92 -4.06 0.62
C HIS A 205 -2.18 -5.24 1.57
N SER A 206 -3.44 -5.65 1.71
CA SER A 206 -3.87 -6.77 2.57
C SER A 206 -4.93 -7.61 1.87
N ASN A 207 -4.99 -8.91 2.21
CA ASN A 207 -5.93 -9.87 1.62
C ASN A 207 -6.91 -10.42 2.67
N CYS A 208 -7.57 -11.55 2.39
CA CYS A 208 -8.60 -12.14 3.24
C CYS A 208 -8.03 -13.30 4.06
N ARG A 209 -8.07 -13.21 5.39
CA ARG A 209 -7.56 -14.26 6.30
C ARG A 209 -8.37 -15.56 6.22
N ALA A 210 -9.64 -15.47 5.85
CA ALA A 210 -10.49 -16.65 5.65
C ALA A 210 -10.02 -17.54 4.49
N LEU A 211 -9.35 -16.98 3.48
CA LEU A 211 -8.84 -17.73 2.33
C LEU A 211 -7.38 -18.15 2.49
N ALA A 212 -6.57 -17.29 3.07
CA ALA A 212 -5.18 -17.57 3.41
C ALA A 212 -4.92 -17.12 4.86
N PRO A 213 -4.76 -18.05 5.81
CA PRO A 213 -4.72 -17.76 7.25
C PRO A 213 -3.40 -17.12 7.68
N HIS A 214 -2.97 -16.07 6.98
CA HIS A 214 -1.82 -15.28 7.29
C HIS A 214 -2.23 -14.07 8.16
N THR A 215 -1.43 -13.72 9.16
CA THR A 215 -1.76 -12.64 10.12
C THR A 215 -1.84 -11.26 9.46
N ARG A 216 -1.13 -11.06 8.34
CA ARG A 216 -1.17 -9.83 7.53
C ARG A 216 -2.50 -9.63 6.78
N ASN A 217 -3.30 -10.69 6.66
CA ASN A 217 -4.61 -10.64 6.03
C ASN A 217 -5.69 -10.22 7.04
N LEU A 218 -6.74 -9.56 6.55
CA LEU A 218 -7.86 -9.09 7.35
C LEU A 218 -8.85 -10.22 7.65
N THR A 219 -9.41 -10.24 8.85
CA THR A 219 -10.56 -11.12 9.18
C THR A 219 -11.84 -10.57 8.55
N ASP A 220 -12.90 -11.38 8.49
CA ASP A 220 -14.19 -10.94 7.96
C ASP A 220 -14.80 -9.81 8.78
N GLU A 221 -14.57 -9.78 10.09
CA GLU A 221 -14.99 -8.70 10.97
C GLU A 221 -14.25 -7.40 10.66
N MET A 222 -12.93 -7.48 10.41
CA MET A 222 -12.13 -6.33 10.01
C MET A 222 -12.56 -5.79 8.64
N ILE A 223 -12.85 -6.68 7.68
CA ILE A 223 -13.33 -6.31 6.36
C ILE A 223 -14.66 -5.54 6.45
N ARG A 224 -15.61 -6.03 7.28
CA ARG A 224 -16.89 -5.33 7.52
C ARG A 224 -16.67 -3.96 8.16
N ALA A 225 -15.85 -3.89 9.21
CA ALA A 225 -15.57 -2.63 9.91
C ALA A 225 -14.90 -1.59 8.98
N LEU A 226 -13.95 -2.03 8.14
CA LEU A 226 -13.32 -1.17 7.13
C LEU A 226 -14.36 -0.65 6.13
N ALA A 227 -15.23 -1.52 5.61
CA ALA A 227 -16.28 -1.16 4.66
C ALA A 227 -17.32 -0.21 5.26
N GLU A 228 -17.78 -0.48 6.50
CA GLU A 228 -18.74 0.36 7.23
C GLU A 228 -18.19 1.77 7.50
N ARG A 229 -16.86 1.90 7.68
CA ARG A 229 -16.18 3.18 7.83
C ARG A 229 -15.96 3.91 6.49
N GLY A 230 -16.36 3.30 5.36
CA GLY A 230 -16.10 3.85 4.02
C GLY A 230 -14.64 3.71 3.57
N GLY A 231 -13.91 2.80 4.18
CA GLY A 231 -12.51 2.54 3.89
C GLY A 231 -12.28 1.75 2.60
N ILE A 232 -11.00 1.47 2.30
CA ILE A 232 -10.57 0.77 1.09
C ILE A 232 -9.50 -0.29 1.40
N ALA A 233 -9.54 -1.43 0.69
CA ALA A 233 -8.56 -2.51 0.80
C ALA A 233 -7.91 -2.80 -0.56
N GLY A 234 -6.58 -2.70 -0.62
CA GLY A 234 -5.77 -3.08 -1.77
C GLY A 234 -5.42 -4.56 -1.76
N LEU A 235 -5.67 -5.23 -2.87
CA LEU A 235 -5.30 -6.63 -3.09
C LEU A 235 -3.78 -6.75 -3.21
N ASN A 236 -3.16 -7.45 -2.26
CA ASN A 236 -1.73 -7.72 -2.26
C ASN A 236 -1.41 -8.93 -3.16
N TYR A 237 -0.28 -8.89 -3.88
CA TYR A 237 0.12 -9.96 -4.81
C TYR A 237 1.16 -10.92 -4.23
N TYR A 238 1.55 -10.77 -2.98
CA TYR A 238 2.48 -11.68 -2.32
C TYR A 238 1.88 -13.09 -2.17
N ALA A 239 2.57 -14.10 -2.68
CA ALA A 239 2.07 -15.46 -2.73
C ALA A 239 1.60 -16.03 -1.38
N PRO A 240 2.31 -15.87 -0.25
CA PRO A 240 1.84 -16.32 1.07
C PRO A 240 0.56 -15.65 1.59
N PHE A 241 0.18 -14.47 1.04
CA PHE A 241 -1.06 -13.79 1.41
C PHE A 241 -2.25 -14.21 0.53
N LEU A 242 -1.98 -14.98 -0.53
CA LEU A 242 -2.97 -15.43 -1.51
C LEU A 242 -3.27 -16.93 -1.43
N ASP A 243 -2.28 -17.75 -1.01
CA ASP A 243 -2.41 -19.19 -1.01
C ASP A 243 -2.86 -19.71 0.37
N ALA A 244 -3.56 -20.85 0.38
CA ALA A 244 -4.08 -21.46 1.59
C ALA A 244 -3.01 -22.13 2.49
N ASP A 245 -1.77 -22.26 2.02
CA ASP A 245 -0.66 -22.81 2.82
C ASP A 245 0.44 -21.76 3.09
N PRO A 246 0.17 -20.75 3.91
CA PRO A 246 1.13 -19.70 4.22
C PRO A 246 2.31 -20.18 5.08
N THR A 247 2.23 -21.40 5.64
CA THR A 247 3.32 -22.00 6.44
C THR A 247 4.41 -22.63 5.58
N HIS A 248 4.14 -22.84 4.28
CA HIS A 248 5.07 -23.33 3.29
C HIS A 248 5.18 -22.33 2.12
N PRO A 249 5.84 -21.18 2.32
CA PRO A 249 5.88 -20.09 1.33
C PRO A 249 6.41 -20.55 -0.04
N GLU A 250 7.32 -21.53 -0.05
CA GLU A 250 7.87 -22.10 -1.29
C GLU A 250 6.85 -22.84 -2.17
N ARG A 251 5.68 -23.16 -1.62
CA ARG A 251 4.57 -23.83 -2.30
C ARG A 251 3.48 -22.86 -2.72
N CYS A 252 3.44 -21.68 -2.10
CA CYS A 252 2.43 -20.66 -2.38
C CYS A 252 2.54 -20.14 -3.81
N ARG A 253 1.42 -19.70 -4.36
CA ARG A 253 1.31 -19.19 -5.73
C ARG A 253 0.74 -17.78 -5.72
N SER A 254 1.27 -16.95 -6.62
CA SER A 254 0.70 -15.64 -6.94
C SER A 254 0.14 -15.70 -8.36
N THR A 255 -1.19 -15.80 -8.47
CA THR A 255 -1.88 -15.86 -9.76
C THR A 255 -3.04 -14.90 -9.79
N ALA A 256 -3.39 -14.39 -10.98
CA ALA A 256 -4.57 -13.56 -11.18
C ALA A 256 -5.87 -14.22 -10.65
N ALA A 257 -5.97 -15.55 -10.77
CA ALA A 257 -7.11 -16.30 -10.26
C ALA A 257 -7.21 -16.28 -8.73
N LEU A 258 -6.08 -16.40 -8.00
CA LEU A 258 -6.07 -16.31 -6.55
C LEU A 258 -6.39 -14.88 -6.08
N ILE A 259 -5.80 -13.87 -6.73
CA ILE A 259 -6.11 -12.46 -6.43
C ILE A 259 -7.60 -12.19 -6.63
N ALA A 260 -8.19 -12.66 -7.74
CA ALA A 260 -9.61 -12.51 -8.03
C ALA A 260 -10.52 -13.23 -7.00
N LYS A 261 -10.10 -14.38 -6.45
CA LYS A 261 -10.81 -15.04 -5.35
C LYS A 261 -10.84 -14.20 -4.07
N HIS A 262 -9.72 -13.57 -3.71
CA HIS A 262 -9.68 -12.63 -2.59
C HIS A 262 -10.59 -11.42 -2.85
N ALA A 263 -10.61 -10.89 -4.07
CA ALA A 263 -11.54 -9.83 -4.46
C ALA A 263 -13.01 -10.28 -4.32
N ALA A 264 -13.35 -11.51 -4.74
CA ALA A 264 -14.70 -12.06 -4.60
C ALA A 264 -15.11 -12.21 -3.13
N HIS A 265 -14.19 -12.63 -2.27
CA HIS A 265 -14.43 -12.68 -0.82
C HIS A 265 -14.64 -11.28 -0.22
N TYR A 266 -13.80 -10.30 -0.57
CA TYR A 266 -14.02 -8.90 -0.18
C TYR A 266 -15.40 -8.39 -0.63
N LYS A 267 -15.80 -8.68 -1.89
CA LYS A 267 -17.11 -8.31 -2.42
C LYS A 267 -18.24 -8.93 -1.60
N GLN A 268 -18.12 -10.20 -1.21
CA GLN A 268 -19.11 -10.91 -0.41
C GLN A 268 -19.24 -10.33 1.01
N VAL A 269 -18.13 -9.94 1.65
CA VAL A 269 -18.10 -9.56 3.06
C VAL A 269 -18.31 -8.07 3.27
N GLY A 270 -17.66 -7.23 2.47
CA GLY A 270 -17.63 -5.76 2.63
C GLY A 270 -18.19 -4.97 1.44
N GLY A 271 -18.53 -5.66 0.34
CA GLY A 271 -19.03 -5.00 -0.88
C GLY A 271 -17.93 -4.63 -1.88
N ALA A 272 -18.31 -4.51 -3.15
CA ALA A 272 -17.36 -4.28 -4.24
C ALA A 272 -16.68 -2.88 -4.16
N GLN A 273 -17.32 -1.90 -3.52
CA GLN A 273 -16.83 -0.51 -3.50
C GLN A 273 -15.59 -0.30 -2.62
N MET A 274 -15.27 -1.24 -1.72
CA MET A 274 -14.10 -1.15 -0.87
C MET A 274 -12.83 -1.76 -1.49
N ILE A 275 -12.92 -2.40 -2.66
CA ILE A 275 -11.83 -3.16 -3.24
C ILE A 275 -10.99 -2.28 -4.15
N ALA A 276 -9.68 -2.34 -4.01
CA ALA A 276 -8.70 -1.71 -4.89
C ALA A 276 -7.52 -2.64 -5.19
N LEU A 277 -6.56 -2.17 -5.96
CA LEU A 277 -5.27 -2.83 -6.17
C LEU A 277 -4.26 -2.30 -5.15
N GLY A 278 -3.41 -3.17 -4.65
CA GLY A 278 -2.33 -2.86 -3.72
C GLY A 278 -1.22 -3.89 -3.94
N SER A 279 -0.57 -3.81 -5.10
CA SER A 279 0.27 -4.88 -5.66
C SER A 279 1.41 -5.31 -4.76
N ASP A 280 1.97 -4.39 -4.01
CA ASP A 280 3.19 -4.57 -3.24
C ASP A 280 4.40 -4.86 -4.17
N PHE A 281 4.33 -4.36 -5.41
CA PHE A 281 5.39 -4.47 -6.39
C PHE A 281 6.69 -3.85 -5.85
N ASP A 282 7.81 -4.51 -6.14
CA ASP A 282 9.15 -4.19 -5.66
C ASP A 282 9.37 -4.42 -4.15
N GLY A 283 8.32 -4.71 -3.36
CA GLY A 283 8.37 -5.13 -1.95
C GLY A 283 8.23 -6.64 -1.74
N ILE A 284 7.90 -7.40 -2.77
CA ILE A 284 7.62 -8.83 -2.69
C ILE A 284 8.52 -9.67 -3.58
N ASP A 285 8.86 -10.86 -3.07
CA ASP A 285 9.70 -11.84 -3.76
C ASP A 285 8.89 -12.97 -4.40
N GLY A 286 9.51 -13.69 -5.31
CA GLY A 286 9.01 -14.93 -5.90
C GLY A 286 8.39 -14.75 -7.28
N PRO A 287 7.97 -15.87 -7.91
CA PRO A 287 7.35 -15.81 -9.22
C PRO A 287 5.90 -15.33 -9.11
N HIS A 288 5.57 -14.25 -9.79
CA HIS A 288 4.22 -13.71 -9.91
C HIS A 288 3.72 -13.90 -11.34
N GLN A 289 2.46 -14.33 -11.52
CA GLN A 289 1.83 -14.37 -12.84
C GLN A 289 1.66 -12.95 -13.41
N LEU A 290 1.38 -11.98 -12.54
CA LEU A 290 1.42 -10.55 -12.87
C LEU A 290 2.85 -10.06 -12.67
N GLU A 291 3.73 -10.31 -13.66
CA GLU A 291 5.17 -10.13 -13.54
C GLU A 291 5.60 -8.67 -13.24
N ASN A 292 4.80 -7.71 -13.62
CA ASN A 292 5.02 -6.29 -13.38
C ASN A 292 3.77 -5.46 -13.74
N ALA A 293 3.84 -4.16 -13.60
CA ALA A 293 2.75 -3.23 -13.85
C ALA A 293 2.08 -3.34 -15.23
N ALA A 294 2.75 -3.87 -16.25
CA ALA A 294 2.18 -4.03 -17.59
C ALA A 294 1.24 -5.26 -17.73
N PHE A 295 1.24 -6.20 -16.76
CA PHE A 295 0.50 -7.47 -16.86
C PHE A 295 -0.91 -7.43 -16.25
N LEU A 296 -1.37 -6.30 -15.75
CA LEU A 296 -2.68 -6.16 -15.09
C LEU A 296 -3.91 -6.57 -15.93
N PRO A 297 -3.92 -6.51 -17.27
CA PRO A 297 -5.06 -7.01 -18.04
C PRO A 297 -5.47 -8.46 -17.73
N LEU A 298 -4.53 -9.31 -17.28
CA LEU A 298 -4.81 -10.70 -16.87
C LEU A 298 -5.72 -10.77 -15.63
N LEU A 299 -5.63 -9.82 -14.73
CA LEU A 299 -6.46 -9.78 -13.52
C LEU A 299 -7.91 -9.43 -13.87
N ALA A 300 -8.15 -8.55 -14.85
CA ALA A 300 -9.51 -8.21 -15.27
C ALA A 300 -10.29 -9.45 -15.76
N ASP A 301 -9.65 -10.33 -16.53
CA ASP A 301 -10.27 -11.57 -16.99
C ASP A 301 -10.54 -12.54 -15.84
N ALA A 302 -9.68 -12.58 -14.84
CA ALA A 302 -9.88 -13.38 -13.65
C ALA A 302 -11.05 -12.86 -12.79
N LEU A 303 -11.18 -11.55 -12.60
CA LEU A 303 -12.30 -10.92 -11.90
C LEU A 303 -13.64 -11.23 -12.60
N ARG A 304 -13.71 -11.13 -13.95
CA ARG A 304 -14.90 -11.51 -14.71
C ARG A 304 -15.30 -12.96 -14.47
N LYS A 305 -14.33 -13.88 -14.40
CA LYS A 305 -14.57 -15.31 -14.10
C LYS A 305 -15.12 -15.53 -12.70
N GLU A 306 -14.76 -14.68 -11.74
CA GLU A 306 -15.32 -14.68 -10.37
C GLU A 306 -16.66 -13.91 -10.26
N GLY A 307 -17.27 -13.51 -11.39
CA GLY A 307 -18.59 -12.91 -11.42
C GLY A 307 -18.64 -11.40 -11.14
N PHE A 308 -17.53 -10.70 -11.38
CA PHE A 308 -17.54 -9.23 -11.38
C PHE A 308 -18.12 -8.71 -12.70
N THR A 309 -19.03 -7.74 -12.60
CA THR A 309 -19.49 -6.97 -13.76
C THR A 309 -18.39 -6.04 -14.26
N GLU A 310 -18.51 -5.53 -15.49
CA GLU A 310 -17.53 -4.56 -16.02
C GLU A 310 -17.41 -3.32 -15.13
N ASP A 311 -18.53 -2.84 -14.60
CA ASP A 311 -18.57 -1.71 -13.67
C ASP A 311 -17.79 -1.98 -12.36
N GLU A 312 -17.93 -3.19 -11.82
CA GLU A 312 -17.19 -3.62 -10.64
C GLU A 312 -15.70 -3.85 -10.93
N VAL A 313 -15.34 -4.39 -12.11
CA VAL A 313 -13.95 -4.53 -12.55
C VAL A 313 -13.29 -3.16 -12.63
N GLU A 314 -13.93 -2.17 -13.27
CA GLU A 314 -13.43 -0.80 -13.27
C GLU A 314 -13.39 -0.19 -11.86
N GLY A 315 -14.34 -0.55 -10.99
CA GLY A 315 -14.33 -0.19 -9.58
C GLY A 315 -13.04 -0.63 -8.90
N VAL A 316 -12.70 -1.92 -8.98
CA VAL A 316 -11.48 -2.51 -8.41
C VAL A 316 -10.22 -1.87 -8.98
N TYR A 317 -10.20 -1.62 -10.28
CA TYR A 317 -9.02 -1.12 -10.97
C TYR A 317 -8.68 0.33 -10.64
N PHE A 318 -9.69 1.22 -10.52
CA PHE A 318 -9.39 2.63 -10.23
C PHE A 318 -10.53 3.43 -9.59
N ARG A 319 -11.82 3.16 -9.90
CA ARG A 319 -12.90 4.08 -9.47
C ARG A 319 -13.11 4.10 -7.97
N ASN A 320 -12.95 2.95 -7.30
CA ASN A 320 -13.09 2.87 -5.84
C ASN A 320 -11.99 3.67 -5.15
N ALA A 321 -10.74 3.50 -5.59
CA ALA A 321 -9.62 4.27 -5.07
C ALA A 321 -9.78 5.76 -5.38
N MET A 322 -10.16 6.12 -6.63
CA MET A 322 -10.39 7.51 -7.01
C MET A 322 -11.42 8.17 -6.11
N ARG A 323 -12.59 7.55 -5.92
CA ARG A 323 -13.62 8.04 -5.01
C ARG A 323 -13.08 8.21 -3.59
N PHE A 324 -12.43 7.17 -3.03
CA PHE A 324 -11.90 7.18 -1.68
C PHE A 324 -10.92 8.35 -1.45
N PHE A 325 -9.97 8.54 -2.35
CA PHE A 325 -8.98 9.62 -2.20
C PHE A 325 -9.57 11.01 -2.52
N GLU A 326 -10.51 11.12 -3.46
CA GLU A 326 -11.20 12.39 -3.73
C GLU A 326 -12.05 12.89 -2.55
N GLU A 327 -12.60 11.98 -1.76
CA GLU A 327 -13.40 12.29 -0.58
C GLU A 327 -12.55 12.56 0.69
N ASN A 328 -11.29 12.10 0.73
CA ASN A 328 -10.51 12.07 1.96
C ASN A 328 -9.19 12.88 1.95
N LEU A 329 -8.72 13.38 0.79
CA LEU A 329 -7.54 14.24 0.67
C LEU A 329 -7.85 15.74 0.83
#